data_03722147f13973c9468319dce00ae107
#
_entry.id   03722147f13973c9468319dce00ae107
#
_cell.length_a   1.000
_cell.length_b   1.000
_cell.length_c   1.000
_cell.angle_alpha   90.00
_cell.angle_beta   90.00
_cell.angle_gamma   90.00
#
_symmetry.space_group_name_H-M   'P 1'
#
loop_
_entity.id
_entity.type
_entity.pdbx_description
1 polymer ?
#
loop_
_entity_poly.entity_id
_entity_poly.type
_entity_poly.pdbx_seq_one_letter_code
_entity_poly.pdbx_strand_id
1 'polypeptide(L)'
;DLRIGGKVGPLSGDPLDLRCTVKAIQADMIMTGLSGAPAAMGDCALVETQGIEIVLTSLRNQAINMDLFTQLGCDLSSRKIVVVKSAQHFHASFSKVARHIIYVGGKGVATPDWKTLTYRNIRLPKWPL
;
A
#
# COMPACT_ATOMS: atom_id res chain seq x y z
N ASP A 1 8.47 3.44 19.44
CA ASP A 1 9.38 3.45 18.28
C ASP A 1 9.09 2.23 17.38
N LEU A 2 8.94 2.47 16.08
CA LEU A 2 8.63 1.43 15.09
C LEU A 2 9.65 1.46 13.96
N ARG A 3 10.09 0.28 13.53
CA ARG A 3 10.89 0.10 12.30
C ARG A 3 10.00 -0.49 11.21
N ILE A 4 9.69 0.31 10.20
CA ILE A 4 8.77 -0.05 9.12
C ILE A 4 9.46 -0.07 7.75
N GLY A 5 8.93 -0.88 6.83
CA GLY A 5 9.49 -1.05 5.48
C GLY A 5 10.80 -1.84 5.45
N GLY A 6 11.46 -1.85 4.29
CA GLY A 6 12.78 -2.44 4.07
C GLY A 6 12.92 -3.96 4.28
N LYS A 7 11.81 -4.70 4.40
CA LYS A 7 11.85 -6.11 4.87
C LYS A 7 11.60 -7.15 3.76
N VAL A 8 11.23 -6.72 2.56
CA VAL A 8 10.83 -7.65 1.49
C VAL A 8 12.05 -8.14 0.69
N GLY A 9 13.05 -7.31 0.53
CA GLY A 9 14.27 -7.65 -0.21
C GLY A 9 15.12 -6.41 -0.52
N PRO A 10 16.26 -6.58 -1.20
CA PRO A 10 17.22 -5.49 -1.44
C PRO A 10 16.64 -4.28 -2.17
N LEU A 11 15.61 -4.50 -3.02
CA LEU A 11 14.95 -3.42 -3.77
C LEU A 11 13.88 -2.67 -2.94
N SER A 12 13.64 -3.08 -1.70
CA SER A 12 12.64 -2.42 -0.83
C SER A 12 13.13 -1.11 -0.21
N GLY A 13 14.41 -0.78 -0.40
CA GLY A 13 15.07 0.33 0.29
C GLY A 13 15.33 0.03 1.76
N ASP A 14 15.85 1.02 2.47
CA ASP A 14 16.13 0.91 3.90
C ASP A 14 14.84 1.03 4.74
N PRO A 15 14.77 0.36 5.90
CA PRO A 15 13.68 0.56 6.83
C PRO A 15 13.73 1.96 7.43
N LEU A 16 12.57 2.47 7.83
CA LEU A 16 12.43 3.74 8.54
C LEU A 16 12.18 3.48 10.02
N ASP A 17 12.96 4.13 10.88
CA ASP A 17 12.74 4.18 12.32
C ASP A 17 11.90 5.42 12.64
N LEU A 18 10.69 5.21 13.14
CA LEU A 18 9.72 6.25 13.40
C LEU A 18 9.22 6.20 14.85
N ARG A 19 9.16 7.35 15.49
CA ARG A 19 8.40 7.51 16.72
C ARG A 19 6.94 7.77 16.37
N CYS A 20 6.06 6.84 16.74
CA CYS A 20 4.66 6.88 16.39
C CYS A 20 3.75 6.82 17.62
N THR A 21 2.54 7.37 17.47
CA THR A 21 1.41 7.13 18.36
C THR A 21 0.52 6.06 17.74
N VAL A 22 0.20 5.01 18.50
CA VAL A 22 -0.75 4.00 18.05
C VAL A 22 -2.17 4.55 18.26
N LYS A 23 -2.95 4.59 17.18
CA LYS A 23 -4.32 5.11 17.18
C LYS A 23 -5.36 4.00 17.29
N ALA A 24 -5.12 2.88 16.60
CA ALA A 24 -5.99 1.71 16.62
C ALA A 24 -5.18 0.43 16.34
N ILE A 25 -5.67 -0.69 16.85
CA ILE A 25 -5.17 -2.03 16.54
C ILE A 25 -6.38 -2.93 16.31
N GLN A 26 -6.29 -3.77 15.29
CA GLN A 26 -7.31 -4.78 15.00
C GLN A 26 -6.60 -6.09 14.63
N ALA A 27 -6.90 -7.16 15.39
CA ALA A 27 -6.43 -8.50 15.09
C ALA A 27 -7.22 -9.11 13.93
N ASP A 28 -6.60 -10.01 13.18
CA ASP A 28 -7.20 -10.82 12.12
C ASP A 28 -8.11 -10.04 11.15
N MET A 29 -7.67 -8.85 10.74
CA MET A 29 -8.47 -7.99 9.87
C MET A 29 -8.73 -8.65 8.52
N ILE A 30 -9.97 -8.58 8.09
CA ILE A 30 -10.40 -8.97 6.74
C ILE A 30 -10.85 -7.71 5.99
N MET A 31 -10.20 -7.46 4.87
CA MET A 31 -10.59 -6.42 3.91
C MET A 31 -11.49 -7.04 2.82
N THR A 32 -12.40 -6.26 2.27
CA THR A 32 -13.14 -6.65 1.07
C THR A 32 -12.19 -6.68 -0.13
N GLY A 33 -11.92 -7.88 -0.63
CA GLY A 33 -11.04 -8.12 -1.76
C GLY A 33 -11.73 -7.96 -3.11
N LEU A 34 -11.10 -8.52 -4.15
CA LEU A 34 -11.64 -8.50 -5.51
C LEU A 34 -12.96 -9.25 -5.57
N SER A 35 -13.92 -8.67 -6.30
CA SER A 35 -15.27 -9.24 -6.48
C SER A 35 -16.00 -9.52 -5.16
N GLY A 36 -15.64 -8.83 -4.09
CA GLY A 36 -16.23 -9.01 -2.75
C GLY A 36 -15.67 -10.19 -1.96
N ALA A 37 -14.67 -10.89 -2.47
CA ALA A 37 -14.04 -11.99 -1.74
C ALA A 37 -13.27 -11.47 -0.50
N PRO A 38 -13.22 -12.23 0.61
CA PRO A 38 -12.44 -11.82 1.78
C PRO A 38 -10.93 -11.83 1.46
N ALA A 39 -10.23 -10.79 1.89
CA ALA A 39 -8.78 -10.66 1.77
C ALA A 39 -8.17 -10.47 3.16
N ALA A 40 -7.44 -11.48 3.65
CA ALA A 40 -6.81 -11.42 4.95
C ALA A 40 -5.67 -10.40 4.97
N MET A 41 -5.70 -9.49 5.93
CA MET A 41 -4.67 -8.48 6.17
C MET A 41 -3.84 -8.80 7.41
N GLY A 42 -4.26 -9.80 8.20
CA GLY A 42 -3.67 -10.16 9.48
C GLY A 42 -3.91 -9.10 10.54
N ASP A 43 -3.02 -9.02 11.51
CA ASP A 43 -3.09 -7.97 12.53
C ASP A 43 -2.73 -6.62 11.89
N CYS A 44 -3.57 -5.64 12.10
CA CYS A 44 -3.42 -4.31 11.53
C CYS A 44 -3.35 -3.26 12.62
N ALA A 45 -2.60 -2.20 12.35
CA ALA A 45 -2.52 -1.04 13.22
C ALA A 45 -2.60 0.26 12.43
N LEU A 46 -3.29 1.24 12.97
CA LEU A 46 -3.22 2.63 12.54
C LEU A 46 -2.27 3.35 13.48
N VAL A 47 -1.20 3.90 12.94
CA VAL A 47 -0.23 4.71 13.68
C VAL A 47 -0.15 6.11 13.10
N GLU A 48 0.21 7.09 13.93
CA GLU A 48 0.37 8.48 13.54
C GLU A 48 1.77 8.95 13.88
N THR A 49 2.41 9.65 12.96
CA THR A 49 3.70 10.33 13.14
C THR A 49 3.73 11.60 12.30
N GLN A 50 4.10 12.73 12.90
CA GLN A 50 4.26 14.02 12.22
C GLN A 50 3.05 14.45 11.37
N GLY A 51 1.83 14.14 11.81
CA GLY A 51 0.60 14.45 11.08
C GLY A 51 0.27 13.48 9.93
N ILE A 52 1.03 12.40 9.78
CA ILE A 52 0.81 11.35 8.79
C ILE A 52 0.26 10.11 9.50
N GLU A 53 -0.87 9.62 9.06
CA GLU A 53 -1.41 8.33 9.49
C GLU A 53 -0.95 7.21 8.57
N ILE A 54 -0.51 6.10 9.14
CA ILE A 54 0.02 4.95 8.41
C ILE A 54 -0.73 3.70 8.87
N VAL A 55 -1.35 2.99 7.92
CA VAL A 55 -1.90 1.66 8.18
C VAL A 55 -0.81 0.63 7.95
N LEU A 56 -0.55 -0.16 8.97
CA LEU A 56 0.38 -1.28 8.96
C LEU A 56 -0.40 -2.59 8.96
N THR A 57 0.06 -3.58 8.20
CA THR A 57 -0.55 -4.90 8.10
C THR A 57 0.50 -5.97 8.35
N SER A 58 0.18 -7.04 9.06
CA SER A 58 1.10 -8.15 9.30
C SER A 58 1.18 -9.11 8.11
N LEU A 59 0.12 -9.19 7.30
CA LEU A 59 0.15 -9.92 6.04
C LEU A 59 0.33 -8.96 4.86
N ARG A 60 1.16 -9.39 3.90
CA ARG A 60 1.45 -8.60 2.71
C ARG A 60 0.35 -8.79 1.67
N ASN A 61 -0.50 -7.79 1.55
CA ASN A 61 -1.55 -7.73 0.55
C ASN A 61 -1.63 -6.30 -0.04
N GLN A 62 -2.39 -6.13 -1.12
CA GLN A 62 -2.62 -4.81 -1.71
C GLN A 62 -3.73 -4.07 -0.96
N ALA A 63 -3.60 -2.76 -0.79
CA ALA A 63 -4.67 -1.90 -0.32
C ALA A 63 -5.65 -1.63 -1.48
N ILE A 64 -6.64 -2.49 -1.67
CA ILE A 64 -7.59 -2.41 -2.79
C ILE A 64 -8.94 -1.84 -2.41
N ASN A 65 -9.26 -1.80 -1.11
CA ASN A 65 -10.53 -1.28 -0.63
C ASN A 65 -10.34 -0.29 0.53
N MET A 66 -11.26 0.68 0.60
CA MET A 66 -11.25 1.71 1.66
C MET A 66 -11.49 1.12 3.04
N ASP A 67 -12.13 -0.04 3.15
CA ASP A 67 -12.43 -0.67 4.43
C ASP A 67 -11.17 -1.04 5.22
N LEU A 68 -10.02 -1.23 4.57
CA LEU A 68 -8.72 -1.34 5.23
C LEU A 68 -8.42 -0.14 6.16
N PHE A 69 -8.88 1.04 5.78
CA PHE A 69 -8.67 2.27 6.55
C PHE A 69 -9.84 2.54 7.51
N THR A 70 -11.06 2.39 7.02
CA THR A 70 -12.26 2.76 7.79
C THR A 70 -12.50 1.83 8.98
N GLN A 71 -12.12 0.54 8.89
CA GLN A 71 -12.17 -0.38 10.02
C GLN A 71 -11.24 0.04 11.18
N LEU A 72 -10.17 0.76 10.88
CA LEU A 72 -9.26 1.33 11.88
C LEU A 72 -9.67 2.74 12.33
N GLY A 73 -10.84 3.22 11.92
CA GLY A 73 -11.36 4.54 12.29
C GLY A 73 -10.76 5.71 11.48
N CYS A 74 -10.04 5.42 10.39
CA CYS A 74 -9.51 6.48 9.53
C CYS A 74 -10.59 6.99 8.57
N ASP A 75 -10.99 8.24 8.72
CA ASP A 75 -11.91 8.92 7.80
C ASP A 75 -11.17 9.45 6.58
N LEU A 76 -11.31 8.78 5.44
CA LEU A 76 -10.65 9.15 4.20
C LEU A 76 -11.21 10.43 3.58
N SER A 77 -12.47 10.79 3.87
CA SER A 77 -13.11 11.97 3.29
C SER A 77 -12.51 13.29 3.82
N SER A 78 -11.95 13.25 5.02
CA SER A 78 -11.27 14.37 5.66
C SER A 78 -9.80 14.50 5.27
N ARG A 79 -9.24 13.54 4.54
CA ARG A 79 -7.81 13.54 4.18
C ARG A 79 -7.56 14.28 2.87
N LYS A 80 -6.53 15.13 2.87
CA LYS A 80 -6.09 15.84 1.65
C LYS A 80 -5.42 14.90 0.65
N ILE A 81 -4.66 13.93 1.14
CA ILE A 81 -3.91 12.97 0.33
C ILE A 81 -4.06 11.60 0.97
N VAL A 82 -4.37 10.60 0.15
CA VAL A 82 -4.37 9.17 0.54
C VAL A 82 -3.41 8.43 -0.40
N VAL A 83 -2.41 7.78 0.16
CA VAL A 83 -1.44 6.99 -0.60
C VAL A 83 -1.74 5.51 -0.42
N VAL A 84 -1.93 4.79 -1.52
CA VAL A 84 -2.20 3.36 -1.50
C VAL A 84 -1.14 2.58 -2.26
N LYS A 85 -0.64 1.50 -1.69
CA LYS A 85 0.29 0.58 -2.34
C LYS A 85 -0.50 -0.48 -3.12
N SER A 86 -1.01 -0.06 -4.27
CA SER A 86 -1.77 -0.92 -5.18
C SER A 86 -1.64 -0.36 -6.60
N ALA A 87 -1.57 -1.21 -7.62
CA ALA A 87 -1.36 -0.75 -9.00
C ALA A 87 -2.67 -0.30 -9.67
N GLN A 88 -3.73 -1.09 -9.62
CA GLN A 88 -4.98 -0.85 -10.34
C GLN A 88 -6.23 -1.11 -9.51
N HIS A 89 -6.23 -2.16 -8.72
CA HIS A 89 -7.44 -2.68 -8.07
C HIS A 89 -8.06 -1.72 -7.06
N PHE A 90 -7.28 -0.79 -6.52
CA PHE A 90 -7.76 0.25 -5.60
C PHE A 90 -8.77 1.20 -6.25
N HIS A 91 -8.69 1.41 -7.57
CA HIS A 91 -9.44 2.45 -8.29
C HIS A 91 -10.96 2.36 -8.05
N ALA A 92 -11.53 1.15 -8.14
CA ALA A 92 -12.97 0.94 -7.99
C ALA A 92 -13.53 1.39 -6.62
N SER A 93 -12.72 1.29 -5.57
CA SER A 93 -13.11 1.72 -4.22
C SER A 93 -12.80 3.20 -3.99
N PHE A 94 -11.58 3.63 -4.23
CA PHE A 94 -11.12 4.98 -3.87
C PHE A 94 -11.62 6.09 -4.81
N SER A 95 -11.97 5.78 -6.07
CA SER A 95 -12.57 6.77 -6.98
C SER A 95 -13.93 7.32 -6.50
N LYS A 96 -14.57 6.65 -5.55
CA LYS A 96 -15.83 7.11 -4.95
C LYS A 96 -15.65 8.34 -4.04
N VAL A 97 -14.44 8.55 -3.52
CA VAL A 97 -14.14 9.66 -2.59
C VAL A 97 -13.04 10.58 -3.10
N ALA A 98 -12.16 10.10 -3.96
CA ALA A 98 -11.05 10.88 -4.50
C ALA A 98 -11.53 11.76 -5.67
N ARG A 99 -11.24 13.07 -5.61
CA ARG A 99 -11.48 13.98 -6.74
C ARG A 99 -10.47 13.78 -7.87
N HIS A 100 -9.23 13.41 -7.52
CA HIS A 100 -8.13 13.19 -8.46
C HIS A 100 -7.39 11.93 -8.04
N ILE A 101 -7.00 11.13 -9.01
CA ILE A 101 -6.17 9.94 -8.81
C ILE A 101 -4.89 10.11 -9.62
N ILE A 102 -3.76 9.98 -8.94
CA ILE A 102 -2.43 10.13 -9.54
C ILE A 102 -1.71 8.79 -9.41
N TYR A 103 -1.27 8.24 -10.53
CA TYR A 103 -0.43 7.04 -10.54
C TYR A 103 1.03 7.44 -10.47
N VAL A 104 1.74 6.91 -9.50
CA VAL A 104 3.15 7.22 -9.26
C VAL A 104 3.98 5.94 -9.38
N GLY A 105 4.96 5.94 -10.27
CA GLY A 105 5.99 4.91 -10.32
C GLY A 105 7.02 5.11 -9.21
N GLY A 106 7.31 4.05 -8.48
CA GLY A 106 8.34 4.06 -7.44
C GLY A 106 9.37 2.95 -7.66
N LYS A 107 10.54 3.09 -7.04
CA LYS A 107 11.51 2.01 -6.94
C LYS A 107 10.93 0.90 -6.05
N GLY A 108 11.18 -0.37 -6.39
CA GLY A 108 10.73 -1.50 -5.60
C GLY A 108 10.65 -2.78 -6.43
N VAL A 109 10.26 -3.88 -5.77
CA VAL A 109 10.18 -5.22 -6.39
C VAL A 109 9.11 -5.31 -7.49
N ALA A 110 8.08 -4.45 -7.45
CA ALA A 110 6.99 -4.40 -8.42
C ALA A 110 6.97 -3.05 -9.14
N THR A 111 8.11 -2.66 -9.73
CA THR A 111 8.20 -1.41 -10.49
C THR A 111 7.36 -1.48 -11.77
N PRO A 112 6.60 -0.41 -12.10
CA PRO A 112 5.93 -0.29 -13.39
C PRO A 112 6.89 0.12 -14.52
N ASP A 113 8.10 0.53 -14.19
CA ASP A 113 9.13 0.92 -15.17
C ASP A 113 9.96 -0.30 -15.59
N TRP A 114 9.41 -1.05 -16.53
CA TRP A 114 10.01 -2.28 -17.07
C TRP A 114 11.38 -2.04 -17.72
N LYS A 115 11.65 -0.82 -18.22
CA LYS A 115 12.93 -0.48 -18.88
C LYS A 115 14.10 -0.41 -17.90
N THR A 116 13.82 -0.22 -16.61
CA THR A 116 14.85 -0.19 -15.58
C THR A 116 15.29 -1.56 -15.09
N LEU A 117 14.60 -2.61 -15.53
CA LEU A 117 14.92 -3.99 -15.14
C LEU A 117 16.04 -4.54 -16.01
N THR A 118 16.94 -5.30 -15.41
CA THR A 118 18.00 -6.00 -16.14
C THR A 118 17.48 -7.34 -16.63
N TYR A 119 17.33 -7.48 -17.94
CA TYR A 119 16.93 -8.72 -18.59
C TYR A 119 18.14 -9.46 -19.12
N ARG A 120 18.30 -10.75 -18.77
CA ARG A 120 19.45 -11.56 -19.18
C ARG A 120 19.13 -12.55 -20.31
N ASN A 121 17.89 -13.05 -20.36
CA ASN A 121 17.51 -14.16 -21.22
C ASN A 121 16.25 -13.86 -22.06
N ILE A 122 16.14 -12.63 -22.59
CA ILE A 122 15.04 -12.25 -23.48
C ILE A 122 15.58 -11.84 -24.86
N ARG A 123 14.80 -12.13 -25.89
CA ARG A 123 15.09 -11.69 -27.25
C ARG A 123 14.53 -10.28 -27.44
N LEU A 124 15.40 -9.33 -27.82
CA LEU A 124 15.00 -7.96 -28.12
C LEU A 124 14.93 -7.74 -29.64
N PRO A 125 14.12 -6.77 -30.15
CA PRO A 125 13.22 -5.89 -29.38
C PRO A 125 11.95 -6.62 -28.94
N LYS A 126 11.41 -6.26 -27.77
CA LYS A 126 10.16 -6.79 -27.24
C LYS A 126 9.38 -5.67 -26.53
N TRP A 127 8.11 -5.51 -26.88
CA TRP A 127 7.25 -4.52 -26.20
C TRP A 127 7.06 -4.91 -24.73
N PRO A 128 7.16 -3.96 -23.79
CA PRO A 128 7.37 -2.51 -23.89
C PRO A 128 8.85 -2.06 -23.80
N LEU A 129 9.82 -2.93 -24.12
CA LEU A 129 11.27 -2.73 -24.01
C LEU A 129 11.90 -2.23 -25.30
#